data_79f7000d3dd6bc174ea257c22b1cf182
#
_entry.id   79f7000d3dd6bc174ea257c22b1cf182
#
_cell.length_a   1.000
_cell.length_b   1.000
_cell.length_c   1.000
_cell.angle_alpha   90.00
_cell.angle_beta   90.00
_cell.angle_gamma   90.00
#
_symmetry.space_group_name_H-M   'P 1'
#
loop_
_entity.id
_entity.type
_entity.pdbx_description
1 polymer ?
#
loop_
_entity_poly.entity_id
_entity_poly.type
_entity_poly.pdbx_seq_one_letter_code
_entity_poly.pdbx_strand_id
1 'polypeptide(L)'
;MSEKIPYLRVGTSYFKIIEKPLIFGDKISILVRWNKETIVSDYGKTFVSTIPKYDGFCCIPDHLNYSQIIEGFYNIYNEIPYQPIEEKISLEVLKENIPFSIQFIEHIFGEQLELGLDYLKILLQSPTQVLPILCLVSKERATGKSTFIKWLKSIFGLNMTYIKGDSFS
;
A
#
# COMPACT_ATOMS: atom_id res chain seq x y z
N MET A 1 -17.34 23.40 -0.84
CA MET A 1 -16.46 22.23 -1.01
C MET A 1 -16.10 22.20 -2.48
N SER A 2 -14.84 22.42 -2.88
CA SER A 2 -14.43 22.27 -4.28
C SER A 2 -14.48 20.77 -4.60
N GLU A 3 -15.30 20.38 -5.57
CA GLU A 3 -15.32 19.00 -6.05
C GLU A 3 -13.90 18.64 -6.52
N LYS A 4 -13.32 17.62 -5.91
CA LYS A 4 -12.00 17.11 -6.28
C LYS A 4 -12.07 16.59 -7.72
N ILE A 5 -11.31 17.17 -8.63
CA ILE A 5 -11.28 16.74 -10.03
C ILE A 5 -10.80 15.26 -10.06
N PRO A 6 -11.62 14.32 -10.55
CA PRO A 6 -11.29 12.90 -10.51
C PRO A 6 -10.35 12.48 -11.65
N TYR A 7 -9.71 13.43 -12.33
CA TYR A 7 -8.84 13.19 -13.46
C TYR A 7 -7.45 13.74 -13.21
N LEU A 8 -6.46 13.09 -13.80
CA LEU A 8 -5.08 13.59 -13.87
C LEU A 8 -4.47 13.29 -15.25
N ARG A 9 -3.50 14.09 -15.66
CA ARG A 9 -2.70 13.88 -16.84
C ARG A 9 -1.26 13.58 -16.45
N VAL A 10 -0.72 12.48 -16.95
CA VAL A 10 0.68 12.12 -16.75
C VAL A 10 1.34 12.05 -18.13
N GLY A 11 2.28 12.95 -18.38
CA GLY A 11 2.84 13.15 -19.71
C GLY A 11 1.73 13.49 -20.73
N THR A 12 1.53 12.62 -21.71
CA THR A 12 0.51 12.74 -22.76
C THR A 12 -0.77 11.96 -22.47
N SER A 13 -0.78 11.12 -21.42
CA SER A 13 -1.89 10.22 -21.11
C SER A 13 -2.79 10.79 -20.01
N TYR A 14 -4.09 10.52 -20.13
CA TYR A 14 -5.10 10.90 -19.13
C TYR A 14 -5.49 9.68 -18.31
N PHE A 15 -5.76 9.90 -17.03
CA PHE A 15 -6.19 8.88 -16.08
C PHE A 15 -7.37 9.41 -15.28
N LYS A 16 -8.27 8.51 -14.90
CA LYS A 16 -9.37 8.76 -13.98
C LYS A 16 -9.13 8.01 -12.68
N ILE A 17 -9.29 8.71 -11.57
CA ILE A 17 -9.32 8.09 -10.24
C ILE A 17 -10.73 7.52 -10.04
N ILE A 18 -10.83 6.22 -9.86
CA ILE A 18 -12.10 5.50 -9.70
C ILE A 18 -12.11 4.79 -8.35
N GLU A 19 -13.18 5.00 -7.60
CA GLU A 19 -13.49 4.25 -6.39
C GLU A 19 -14.14 2.91 -6.76
N LYS A 20 -13.34 1.85 -6.79
CA LYS A 20 -13.82 0.50 -7.08
C LYS A 20 -14.39 -0.14 -5.82
N PRO A 21 -15.67 -0.55 -5.80
CA PRO A 21 -16.24 -1.24 -4.66
C PRO A 21 -15.65 -2.65 -4.51
N LEU A 22 -15.45 -3.08 -3.27
CA LEU A 22 -15.07 -4.43 -2.88
C LEU A 22 -16.26 -5.19 -2.29
N ILE A 23 -16.12 -6.52 -2.15
CA ILE A 23 -17.22 -7.44 -1.76
C ILE A 23 -17.83 -7.08 -0.39
N PHE A 24 -17.06 -6.51 0.53
CA PHE A 24 -17.53 -6.21 1.90
C PHE A 24 -17.87 -4.72 2.12
N GLY A 25 -18.12 -3.96 1.06
CA GLY A 25 -18.53 -2.56 1.15
C GLY A 25 -17.35 -1.56 1.19
N ASP A 26 -16.14 -2.02 1.34
CA ASP A 26 -14.94 -1.19 1.21
C ASP A 26 -14.75 -0.74 -0.24
N LYS A 27 -14.02 0.36 -0.41
CA LYS A 27 -13.66 0.89 -1.74
C LYS A 27 -12.16 1.01 -1.86
N ILE A 28 -11.65 0.78 -3.05
CA ILE A 28 -10.25 1.06 -3.37
C ILE A 28 -10.18 2.10 -4.48
N SER A 29 -9.28 3.04 -4.32
CA SER A 29 -9.00 4.06 -5.34
C SER A 29 -8.02 3.49 -6.36
N ILE A 30 -8.40 3.48 -7.63
CA ILE A 30 -7.54 2.98 -8.72
C ILE A 30 -7.42 4.02 -9.83
N LEU A 31 -6.26 4.04 -10.48
CA LEU A 31 -6.01 4.84 -11.68
C LEU A 31 -6.37 4.01 -12.92
N VAL A 32 -7.32 4.51 -13.69
CA VAL A 32 -7.71 3.90 -14.96
C VAL A 32 -7.35 4.85 -16.10
N ARG A 33 -6.65 4.33 -17.10
CA ARG A 33 -6.36 5.14 -18.31
C ARG A 33 -7.67 5.57 -18.95
N TRP A 34 -7.75 6.87 -19.30
CA TRP A 34 -8.97 7.48 -19.81
C TRP A 34 -8.73 8.19 -21.13
N ASN A 35 -9.77 8.32 -21.94
CA ASN A 35 -9.65 8.99 -23.23
C ASN A 35 -9.96 10.48 -23.07
N LYS A 36 -9.13 11.35 -23.69
CA LYS A 36 -9.30 12.79 -23.68
C LYS A 36 -10.61 13.22 -24.37
N GLU A 37 -10.97 12.56 -25.46
CA GLU A 37 -12.18 12.85 -26.23
C GLU A 37 -13.43 12.61 -25.36
N THR A 38 -13.44 11.55 -24.57
CA THR A 38 -14.52 11.27 -23.62
C THR A 38 -14.63 12.40 -22.58
N ILE A 39 -13.50 12.86 -22.02
CA ILE A 39 -13.50 13.97 -21.06
C ILE A 39 -14.06 15.25 -21.71
N VAL A 40 -13.66 15.52 -22.95
CA VAL A 40 -14.17 16.69 -23.70
C VAL A 40 -15.67 16.56 -23.98
N SER A 41 -16.15 15.37 -24.31
CA SER A 41 -17.57 15.12 -24.55
C SER A 41 -18.41 15.33 -23.29
N ASP A 42 -17.91 14.87 -22.15
CA ASP A 42 -18.63 14.90 -20.88
C ASP A 42 -18.61 16.28 -20.20
N TYR A 43 -17.47 17.00 -20.30
CA TYR A 43 -17.21 18.21 -19.49
C TYR A 43 -16.82 19.45 -20.34
N GLY A 44 -16.61 19.28 -21.64
CA GLY A 44 -16.18 20.36 -22.52
C GLY A 44 -14.65 20.58 -22.57
N LYS A 45 -14.20 21.36 -23.58
CA LYS A 45 -12.76 21.60 -23.82
C LYS A 45 -12.07 22.38 -22.71
N THR A 46 -12.78 23.33 -22.08
CA THR A 46 -12.25 24.16 -21.00
C THR A 46 -11.90 23.35 -19.76
N PHE A 47 -12.66 22.31 -19.45
CA PHE A 47 -12.41 21.43 -18.32
C PHE A 47 -11.05 20.71 -18.41
N VAL A 48 -10.63 20.33 -19.61
CA VAL A 48 -9.35 19.65 -19.83
C VAL A 48 -8.15 20.50 -19.40
N SER A 49 -8.27 21.83 -19.47
CA SER A 49 -7.20 22.74 -19.03
C SER A 49 -7.02 22.77 -17.50
N THR A 50 -8.06 22.44 -16.73
CA THR A 50 -8.06 22.43 -15.26
C THR A 50 -7.52 21.14 -14.68
N ILE A 51 -7.36 20.08 -15.48
CA ILE A 51 -6.87 18.78 -15.04
C ILE A 51 -5.42 18.92 -14.58
N PRO A 52 -5.07 18.46 -13.36
CA PRO A 52 -3.71 18.42 -12.85
C PRO A 52 -2.77 17.66 -13.79
N LYS A 53 -1.56 18.18 -13.96
CA LYS A 53 -0.56 17.66 -14.93
C LYS A 53 0.69 17.26 -14.18
N TYR A 54 1.22 16.08 -14.54
CA TYR A 54 2.44 15.51 -13.96
C TYR A 54 3.35 15.04 -15.09
N ASP A 55 4.66 15.09 -14.88
CA ASP A 55 5.66 14.69 -15.85
C ASP A 55 5.73 13.17 -16.02
N GLY A 56 5.50 12.42 -14.93
CA GLY A 56 5.53 10.96 -14.93
C GLY A 56 4.95 10.38 -13.65
N PHE A 57 5.07 9.07 -13.52
CA PHE A 57 4.84 8.35 -12.28
C PHE A 57 6.15 8.10 -11.55
N CYS A 58 6.13 8.15 -10.22
CA CYS A 58 7.17 7.64 -9.35
C CYS A 58 6.57 6.68 -8.33
N CYS A 59 7.41 5.90 -7.64
CA CYS A 59 7.01 5.05 -6.54
C CYS A 59 8.01 5.24 -5.40
N ILE A 60 7.72 6.20 -4.53
CA ILE A 60 8.58 6.56 -3.40
C ILE A 60 7.84 6.24 -2.11
N PRO A 61 8.23 5.14 -1.44
CA PRO A 61 7.57 4.63 -0.25
C PRO A 61 8.14 5.29 1.02
N ASP A 62 7.88 6.56 1.22
CA ASP A 62 8.18 7.26 2.46
C ASP A 62 6.91 7.30 3.33
N HIS A 63 6.92 6.56 4.44
CA HIS A 63 5.77 6.50 5.34
C HIS A 63 5.72 7.67 6.33
N LEU A 64 6.86 8.27 6.63
CA LEU A 64 6.96 9.35 7.61
C LEU A 64 6.66 10.70 6.97
N ASN A 65 7.15 10.91 5.73
CA ASN A 65 7.01 12.15 4.99
C ASN A 65 6.32 11.89 3.64
N TYR A 66 5.19 11.19 3.68
CA TYR A 66 4.47 10.87 2.46
C TYR A 66 4.07 12.12 1.69
N SER A 67 4.33 12.09 0.38
CA SER A 67 3.83 13.09 -0.56
C SER A 67 3.29 12.41 -1.81
N GLN A 68 2.08 12.82 -2.22
CA GLN A 68 1.46 12.34 -3.46
C GLN A 68 2.15 12.90 -4.69
N ILE A 69 2.78 14.07 -4.57
CA ILE A 69 3.45 14.78 -5.66
C ILE A 69 4.90 15.02 -5.25
N ILE A 70 5.83 14.54 -6.07
CA ILE A 70 7.26 14.65 -5.81
C ILE A 70 7.92 15.20 -7.06
N GLU A 71 8.45 16.41 -7.00
CA GLU A 71 9.17 17.08 -8.09
C GLU A 71 8.43 17.04 -9.45
N GLY A 72 7.11 17.20 -9.42
CA GLY A 72 6.27 17.14 -10.64
C GLY A 72 5.82 15.74 -11.05
N PHE A 73 6.25 14.69 -10.35
CA PHE A 73 5.82 13.31 -10.57
C PHE A 73 4.65 12.93 -9.66
N TYR A 74 3.75 12.10 -10.17
CA TYR A 74 2.66 11.52 -9.38
C TYR A 74 3.15 10.22 -8.72
N ASN A 75 3.18 10.21 -7.38
CA ASN A 75 3.58 9.05 -6.61
C ASN A 75 2.44 8.01 -6.61
N ILE A 76 2.70 6.82 -7.17
CA ILE A 76 1.75 5.70 -7.17
C ILE A 76 1.79 4.88 -5.88
N TYR A 77 2.77 5.13 -5.01
CA TYR A 77 2.76 4.57 -3.67
C TYR A 77 1.62 5.20 -2.87
N ASN A 78 0.90 4.40 -2.11
CA ASN A 78 -0.25 4.86 -1.35
C ASN A 78 0.16 5.18 0.09
N GLU A 79 -0.37 6.28 0.62
CA GLU A 79 -0.20 6.61 2.03
C GLU A 79 -0.67 5.47 2.93
N ILE A 80 0.12 5.15 3.95
CA ILE A 80 -0.28 4.23 5.01
C ILE A 80 -0.90 5.07 6.13
N PRO A 81 -2.16 4.80 6.54
CA PRO A 81 -2.90 5.65 7.47
C PRO A 81 -2.41 5.56 8.92
N TYR A 82 -1.40 4.75 9.19
CA TYR A 82 -0.86 4.54 10.53
C TYR A 82 0.40 5.39 10.72
N GLN A 83 0.44 6.14 11.82
CA GLN A 83 1.65 6.87 12.21
C GLN A 83 2.50 6.01 13.13
N PRO A 84 3.82 5.92 12.90
CA PRO A 84 4.71 5.21 13.80
C PRO A 84 4.79 5.91 15.15
N ILE A 85 4.93 5.13 16.21
CA ILE A 85 5.19 5.66 17.55
C ILE A 85 6.70 5.95 17.62
N GLU A 86 7.06 7.18 17.96
CA GLU A 86 8.47 7.62 18.03
C GLU A 86 9.20 7.03 19.25
N GLU A 87 8.47 6.68 20.31
CA GLU A 87 9.04 6.10 21.53
C GLU A 87 9.49 4.65 21.33
N LYS A 88 10.66 4.31 21.89
CA LYS A 88 11.10 2.92 21.96
C LYS A 88 10.25 2.19 22.98
N ILE A 89 9.42 1.30 22.50
CA ILE A 89 8.55 0.46 23.33
C ILE A 89 9.22 -0.88 23.53
N SER A 90 9.32 -1.35 24.78
CA SER A 90 9.86 -2.69 25.07
C SER A 90 8.87 -3.79 24.64
N LEU A 91 9.40 -5.00 24.44
CA LEU A 91 8.58 -6.15 24.03
C LEU A 91 7.52 -6.49 25.11
N GLU A 92 7.81 -6.27 26.39
CA GLU A 92 6.87 -6.46 27.50
C GLU A 92 5.67 -5.52 27.35
N VAL A 93 5.92 -4.26 27.13
CA VAL A 93 4.86 -3.25 26.92
C VAL A 93 4.05 -3.53 25.65
N LEU A 94 4.69 -4.04 24.58
CA LEU A 94 3.96 -4.49 23.39
C LEU A 94 3.05 -5.69 23.68
N LYS A 95 3.53 -6.65 24.46
CA LYS A 95 2.73 -7.82 24.90
C LYS A 95 1.53 -7.43 25.73
N GLU A 96 1.63 -6.37 26.53
CA GLU A 96 0.51 -5.84 27.31
C GLU A 96 -0.51 -5.07 26.44
N ASN A 97 -0.03 -4.20 25.55
CA ASN A 97 -0.88 -3.32 24.75
C ASN A 97 -1.55 -4.01 23.55
N ILE A 98 -0.84 -4.93 22.89
CA ILE A 98 -1.31 -5.64 21.69
C ILE A 98 -1.08 -7.15 21.78
N PRO A 99 -1.58 -7.83 22.84
CA PRO A 99 -1.24 -9.21 23.13
C PRO A 99 -1.57 -10.16 21.96
N PHE A 100 -2.72 -10.01 21.32
CA PHE A 100 -3.12 -10.89 20.23
C PHE A 100 -2.20 -10.77 19.00
N SER A 101 -1.76 -9.55 18.65
CA SER A 101 -0.85 -9.34 17.54
C SER A 101 0.52 -9.95 17.83
N ILE A 102 1.04 -9.75 19.02
CA ILE A 102 2.35 -10.32 19.41
C ILE A 102 2.27 -11.84 19.49
N GLN A 103 1.24 -12.43 20.11
CA GLN A 103 1.03 -13.89 20.14
C GLN A 103 0.92 -14.48 18.74
N PHE A 104 0.26 -13.76 17.82
CA PHE A 104 0.15 -14.21 16.44
C PHE A 104 1.50 -14.19 15.72
N ILE A 105 2.30 -13.14 15.90
CA ILE A 105 3.65 -13.04 15.31
C ILE A 105 4.56 -14.12 15.93
N GLU A 106 4.48 -14.32 17.25
CA GLU A 106 5.21 -15.36 17.97
C GLU A 106 4.84 -16.77 17.46
N HIS A 107 3.56 -17.02 17.20
CA HIS A 107 3.10 -18.28 16.59
C HIS A 107 3.72 -18.52 15.19
N ILE A 108 3.91 -17.46 14.39
CA ILE A 108 4.47 -17.57 13.04
C ILE A 108 6.00 -17.75 13.07
N PHE A 109 6.70 -17.01 13.92
CA PHE A 109 8.16 -16.95 13.95
C PHE A 109 8.78 -17.86 15.05
N GLY A 110 8.01 -18.28 16.04
CA GLY A 110 8.48 -19.14 17.14
C GLY A 110 9.64 -18.50 17.90
N GLU A 111 10.72 -19.25 18.04
CA GLU A 111 11.95 -18.77 18.70
C GLU A 111 12.63 -17.58 18.00
N GLN A 112 12.27 -17.32 16.74
CA GLN A 112 12.80 -16.20 15.96
C GLN A 112 11.90 -14.96 16.01
N LEU A 113 11.11 -14.78 17.08
CA LEU A 113 10.18 -13.66 17.23
C LEU A 113 10.87 -12.29 17.02
N GLU A 114 12.02 -12.07 17.66
CA GLU A 114 12.75 -10.80 17.54
C GLU A 114 13.18 -10.53 16.09
N LEU A 115 13.73 -11.53 15.42
CA LEU A 115 14.07 -11.44 14.00
C LEU A 115 12.85 -11.13 13.13
N GLY A 116 11.71 -11.76 13.45
CA GLY A 116 10.44 -11.49 12.77
C GLY A 116 9.96 -10.06 12.95
N LEU A 117 10.06 -9.52 14.16
CA LEU A 117 9.70 -8.14 14.45
C LEU A 117 10.63 -7.16 13.76
N ASP A 118 11.94 -7.41 13.74
CA ASP A 118 12.92 -6.59 13.02
C ASP A 118 12.67 -6.62 11.52
N TYR A 119 12.35 -7.80 10.96
CA TYR A 119 12.00 -7.94 9.54
C TYR A 119 10.78 -7.07 9.18
N LEU A 120 9.71 -7.13 9.99
CA LEU A 120 8.50 -6.34 9.79
C LEU A 120 8.76 -4.84 9.94
N LYS A 121 9.62 -4.46 10.90
CA LYS A 121 10.06 -3.08 11.12
C LYS A 121 10.80 -2.53 9.89
N ILE A 122 11.72 -3.30 9.32
CA ILE A 122 12.47 -2.89 8.14
C ILE A 122 11.54 -2.77 6.93
N LEU A 123 10.59 -3.68 6.74
CA LEU A 123 9.57 -3.56 5.69
C LEU A 123 8.79 -2.24 5.76
N LEU A 124 8.55 -1.73 6.96
CA LEU A 124 7.87 -0.46 7.16
C LEU A 124 8.82 0.74 7.01
N GLN A 125 9.95 0.73 7.69
CA GLN A 125 10.84 1.89 7.78
C GLN A 125 11.75 2.07 6.56
N SER A 126 12.11 0.98 5.89
CA SER A 126 13.03 0.96 4.75
C SER A 126 12.53 0.02 3.65
N PRO A 127 11.35 0.27 3.08
CA PRO A 127 10.68 -0.67 2.17
C PRO A 127 11.42 -0.88 0.85
N THR A 128 12.40 -0.05 0.52
CA THR A 128 13.28 -0.22 -0.65
C THR A 128 14.53 -1.06 -0.36
N GLN A 129 14.75 -1.43 0.91
CA GLN A 129 15.88 -2.28 1.28
C GLN A 129 15.66 -3.69 0.75
N VAL A 130 16.71 -4.27 0.17
CA VAL A 130 16.68 -5.68 -0.24
C VAL A 130 16.68 -6.56 0.99
N LEU A 131 15.58 -7.25 1.22
CA LEU A 131 15.41 -8.21 2.31
C LEU A 131 15.42 -9.64 1.77
N PRO A 132 15.83 -10.63 2.57
CA PRO A 132 15.68 -12.03 2.22
C PRO A 132 14.21 -12.40 2.07
N ILE A 133 13.94 -13.38 1.20
CA ILE A 133 12.56 -13.87 0.99
C ILE A 133 12.10 -14.62 2.25
N LEU A 134 10.98 -14.19 2.82
CA LEU A 134 10.35 -14.86 3.95
C LEU A 134 9.53 -16.06 3.45
N CYS A 135 10.01 -17.27 3.74
CA CYS A 135 9.34 -18.52 3.38
C CYS A 135 8.58 -19.10 4.58
N LEU A 136 7.24 -19.12 4.52
CA LEU A 136 6.40 -19.74 5.55
C LEU A 136 6.11 -21.18 5.19
N VAL A 137 6.76 -22.11 5.88
CA VAL A 137 6.66 -23.56 5.62
C VAL A 137 6.07 -24.28 6.82
N SER A 138 5.17 -25.23 6.59
CA SER A 138 4.68 -26.13 7.64
C SER A 138 4.26 -27.48 7.04
N LYS A 139 4.35 -28.54 7.83
CA LYS A 139 3.87 -29.89 7.48
C LYS A 139 2.34 -29.97 7.51
N GLU A 140 1.70 -29.20 8.36
CA GLU A 140 0.25 -29.23 8.59
C GLU A 140 -0.46 -28.09 7.82
N ARG A 141 -1.76 -28.28 7.62
CA ARG A 141 -2.66 -27.27 7.07
C ARG A 141 -3.17 -26.35 8.20
N ALA A 142 -3.73 -25.21 7.85
CA ALA A 142 -4.35 -24.26 8.78
C ALA A 142 -3.44 -23.72 9.91
N THR A 143 -2.15 -23.58 9.64
CA THR A 143 -1.13 -23.09 10.59
C THR A 143 -0.94 -21.56 10.57
N GLY A 144 -1.92 -20.79 10.09
CA GLY A 144 -1.87 -19.32 10.14
C GLY A 144 -1.12 -18.63 9.00
N LYS A 145 -0.43 -19.35 8.10
CA LYS A 145 0.37 -18.72 6.99
C LYS A 145 -0.42 -17.74 6.13
N SER A 146 -1.57 -18.18 5.64
CA SER A 146 -2.43 -17.32 4.81
C SER A 146 -3.05 -16.18 5.63
N THR A 147 -3.30 -16.38 6.91
CA THR A 147 -3.78 -15.36 7.84
C THR A 147 -2.71 -14.29 8.04
N PHE A 148 -1.45 -14.68 8.18
CA PHE A 148 -0.32 -13.75 8.29
C PHE A 148 -0.18 -12.87 7.04
N ILE A 149 -0.26 -13.45 5.85
CA ILE A 149 -0.22 -12.68 4.61
C ILE A 149 -1.42 -11.72 4.49
N LYS A 150 -2.62 -12.13 4.91
CA LYS A 150 -3.80 -11.26 4.96
C LYS A 150 -3.65 -10.14 5.98
N TRP A 151 -3.06 -10.45 7.13
CA TRP A 151 -2.77 -9.45 8.17
C TRP A 151 -1.76 -8.40 7.66
N LEU A 152 -0.67 -8.81 7.02
CA LEU A 152 0.24 -7.88 6.34
C LEU A 152 -0.49 -7.02 5.28
N LYS A 153 -1.37 -7.65 4.50
CA LYS A 153 -2.19 -6.92 3.52
C LYS A 153 -3.09 -5.88 4.17
N SER A 154 -3.62 -6.12 5.36
CA SER A 154 -4.42 -5.13 6.08
C SER A 154 -3.61 -3.92 6.55
N ILE A 155 -2.31 -4.10 6.84
CA ILE A 155 -1.40 -3.03 7.23
C ILE A 155 -0.94 -2.23 6.01
N PHE A 156 -0.42 -2.90 4.98
CA PHE A 156 0.18 -2.26 3.81
C PHE A 156 -0.83 -1.84 2.74
N GLY A 157 -2.07 -2.27 2.85
CA GLY A 157 -3.16 -1.86 1.96
C GLY A 157 -2.84 -2.10 0.48
N LEU A 158 -2.97 -1.06 -0.34
CA LEU A 158 -2.73 -1.10 -1.79
C LEU A 158 -1.25 -1.30 -2.16
N ASN A 159 -0.33 -1.03 -1.23
CA ASN A 159 1.11 -1.19 -1.46
C ASN A 159 1.56 -2.66 -1.46
N MET A 160 0.69 -3.59 -1.10
CA MET A 160 0.95 -5.03 -1.14
C MET A 160 0.02 -5.69 -2.16
N THR A 161 0.56 -6.61 -2.96
CA THR A 161 -0.24 -7.41 -3.90
C THR A 161 0.06 -8.90 -3.74
N TYR A 162 -0.92 -9.73 -4.10
CA TYR A 162 -0.74 -11.19 -4.17
C TYR A 162 -0.34 -11.56 -5.59
N ILE A 163 0.74 -12.32 -5.72
CA ILE A 163 1.20 -12.86 -6.99
C ILE A 163 0.93 -14.37 -6.98
N LYS A 164 0.33 -14.89 -8.03
CA LYS A 164 0.15 -16.33 -8.21
C LYS A 164 1.44 -16.95 -8.74
N GLY A 165 1.70 -18.23 -8.41
CA GLY A 165 2.89 -18.96 -8.83
C GLY A 165 3.16 -18.93 -10.34
N ASP A 166 2.10 -18.94 -11.14
CA ASP A 166 2.18 -18.88 -12.62
C ASP A 166 2.71 -17.53 -13.16
N SER A 167 2.83 -16.52 -12.30
CA SER A 167 3.34 -15.18 -12.66
C SER A 167 4.85 -15.04 -12.46
N PHE A 168 5.54 -16.10 -12.04
CA PHE A 168 7.00 -16.14 -11.90
C PHE A 168 7.73 -16.80 -13.09
N SER A 169 6.99 -17.17 -14.15
CA SER A 169 7.54 -17.73 -15.39
C SER A 169 7.83 -16.66 -16.44
#